data_bc7bd54894861463ec7c121f4908d46b
#
_entry.id   bc7bd54894861463ec7c121f4908d46b
#
_cell.length_a   1.000
_cell.length_b   1.000
_cell.length_c   1.000
_cell.angle_alpha   90.00
_cell.angle_beta   90.00
_cell.angle_gamma   90.00
#
_symmetry.space_group_name_H-M   'P 1'
#
loop_
_entity.id
_entity.type
_entity.pdbx_description
1 polymer ?
#
loop_
_entity_poly.entity_id
_entity_poly.type
_entity_poly.pdbx_seq_one_letter_code
_entity_poly.pdbx_strand_id
1 'polypeptide(L)'
;MNKMLHRLCALALVALSFALLGCGTQNAADGKKIIRVGGTLDVTDSTMDPAKEWTGWYVLRCGIGETLFRLDDAMRPQPWLAERAENISPTDWRITLKDNVVFSNGEKMTAEKVAASLQRTAEINPRGAWLRGAAYTAEGNVLTIRTKEPYATLVNDLCDPYAIILDVAGTKDFDQAPIATGPFTLASYEPYLSAVMTRNEHYWDGTVRADEVIYTKIPDPAALAMALESGEIDAALDLNPEDAETIAASDKFTLIRTPQARVYQLYMNFDRLTDPAVRTAIMCGVDKDIIGTQYLKGGMTAASGAFLPSTPYRAPAPLSYDLQKARALLAAAGYQDSDGDGIVEKNGVPLVIGLSIYRRLSSEAIATEMQAQLRRVGIKIEVHLHEKSTFFSSGDFDLGIYSVVTMPTGDPYAFLRDAVGSTGVANYGHYRSAAADQALTQLAVTFDPAQRIQLVNQIQQQVIDDRAMDFIGFNTMQVGMAKGVSGLLSTPSDYYQVTKDLDKE
;
A
#
# COMPACT_ATOMS: atom_id res chain seq x y z
N MET A 1 38.97 -4.90 -54.06
CA MET A 1 39.08 -3.47 -53.66
C MET A 1 37.72 -2.80 -53.41
N ASN A 2 36.66 -3.15 -54.14
CA ASN A 2 35.33 -2.48 -53.98
C ASN A 2 34.47 -2.87 -52.75
N LYS A 3 34.69 -4.02 -52.12
CA LYS A 3 33.89 -4.43 -50.95
C LYS A 3 34.37 -3.85 -49.61
N MET A 4 35.59 -3.33 -49.57
CA MET A 4 36.15 -2.70 -48.35
C MET A 4 35.79 -1.21 -48.28
N LEU A 5 35.61 -0.56 -49.42
CA LEU A 5 35.20 0.85 -49.52
C LEU A 5 33.73 1.05 -49.14
N HIS A 6 32.83 0.07 -49.43
CA HIS A 6 31.42 0.12 -49.07
C HIS A 6 31.17 -0.11 -47.58
N ARG A 7 32.05 -0.85 -46.88
CA ARG A 7 31.95 -1.04 -45.41
C ARG A 7 32.46 0.17 -44.65
N LEU A 8 33.41 0.91 -45.15
CA LEU A 8 33.88 2.16 -44.54
C LEU A 8 32.91 3.31 -44.72
N CYS A 9 32.21 3.41 -45.86
CA CYS A 9 31.14 4.40 -46.03
C CYS A 9 29.88 4.12 -45.21
N ALA A 10 29.54 2.84 -44.96
CA ALA A 10 28.42 2.47 -44.10
C ALA A 10 28.69 2.77 -42.62
N LEU A 11 29.93 2.58 -42.16
CA LEU A 11 30.33 2.90 -40.77
C LEU A 11 30.45 4.42 -40.55
N ALA A 12 30.82 5.21 -41.56
CA ALA A 12 30.85 6.66 -41.46
C ALA A 12 29.44 7.29 -41.43
N LEU A 13 28.46 6.70 -42.13
CA LEU A 13 27.05 7.14 -42.10
C LEU A 13 26.34 6.80 -40.78
N VAL A 14 26.67 5.70 -40.14
CA VAL A 14 26.13 5.34 -38.82
C VAL A 14 26.76 6.21 -37.72
N ALA A 15 28.05 6.58 -37.83
CA ALA A 15 28.70 7.48 -36.88
C ALA A 15 28.20 8.94 -37.01
N LEU A 16 27.77 9.38 -38.21
CA LEU A 16 27.21 10.72 -38.41
C LEU A 16 25.75 10.84 -37.94
N SER A 17 25.00 9.74 -37.92
CA SER A 17 23.62 9.72 -37.38
C SER A 17 23.59 9.73 -35.85
N PHE A 18 24.64 9.28 -35.16
CA PHE A 18 24.76 9.39 -33.68
C PHE A 18 25.32 10.75 -33.22
N ALA A 19 26.00 11.50 -34.09
CA ALA A 19 26.51 12.84 -33.75
C ALA A 19 25.49 13.97 -33.89
N LEU A 20 24.30 13.70 -34.48
CA LEU A 20 23.20 14.66 -34.59
C LEU A 20 22.08 14.49 -33.56
N LEU A 21 22.17 13.49 -32.67
CA LEU A 21 21.25 13.29 -31.55
C LEU A 21 21.79 13.82 -30.22
N GLY A 22 22.99 14.43 -30.22
CA GLY A 22 23.69 14.87 -29.01
C GLY A 22 23.72 16.39 -28.78
N CYS A 23 22.84 17.19 -29.39
CA CYS A 23 22.57 18.58 -29.00
C CYS A 23 21.07 18.84 -29.14
N GLY A 24 20.29 18.19 -28.35
CA GLY A 24 18.94 18.63 -28.02
C GLY A 24 19.09 19.87 -27.14
N THR A 25 19.15 21.04 -27.76
CA THR A 25 18.69 22.27 -27.12
C THR A 25 17.38 21.94 -26.45
N GLN A 26 17.33 22.10 -25.11
CA GLN A 26 16.06 22.29 -24.42
C GLN A 26 15.32 23.41 -25.20
N ASN A 27 14.46 23.00 -26.09
CA ASN A 27 13.34 23.84 -26.48
C ASN A 27 12.60 24.06 -25.17
N ALA A 28 12.70 25.27 -24.65
CA ALA A 28 11.71 25.82 -23.75
C ALA A 28 10.38 25.69 -24.52
N ALA A 29 9.72 24.56 -24.39
CA ALA A 29 8.41 24.31 -24.96
C ALA A 29 7.46 25.21 -24.21
N ASP A 30 7.02 26.26 -24.87
CA ASP A 30 5.74 26.92 -24.77
C ASP A 30 5.13 27.02 -23.36
N GLY A 31 5.91 27.42 -22.35
CA GLY A 31 5.43 27.72 -21.01
C GLY A 31 4.66 26.59 -20.28
N LYS A 32 4.60 25.37 -20.82
CA LYS A 32 3.90 24.23 -20.20
C LYS A 32 4.63 23.71 -18.98
N LYS A 33 3.86 23.55 -17.88
CA LYS A 33 4.35 22.92 -16.67
C LYS A 33 4.26 21.40 -16.76
N ILE A 34 5.37 20.77 -17.10
CA ILE A 34 5.51 19.31 -17.19
C ILE A 34 6.24 18.82 -15.94
N ILE A 35 5.66 17.88 -15.20
CA ILE A 35 6.25 17.29 -14.01
C ILE A 35 6.52 15.81 -14.25
N ARG A 36 7.78 15.40 -14.04
CA ARG A 36 8.25 14.03 -14.22
C ARG A 36 8.39 13.36 -12.88
N VAL A 37 7.65 12.27 -12.68
CA VAL A 37 7.67 11.48 -11.45
C VAL A 37 8.28 10.11 -11.74
N GLY A 38 9.25 9.69 -10.96
CA GLY A 38 9.82 8.35 -11.00
C GLY A 38 9.43 7.53 -9.78
N GLY A 39 9.34 6.21 -9.91
CA GLY A 39 9.10 5.30 -8.79
C GLY A 39 9.61 3.90 -9.06
N THR A 40 9.88 3.11 -8.01
CA THR A 40 10.41 1.74 -8.17
C THR A 40 9.33 0.72 -8.50
N LEU A 41 8.07 1.02 -8.18
CA LEU A 41 6.93 0.13 -8.39
C LEU A 41 6.27 0.35 -9.76
N ASP A 42 5.40 -0.57 -10.14
CA ASP A 42 4.58 -0.43 -11.35
C ASP A 42 3.73 0.84 -11.26
N VAL A 43 3.65 1.56 -12.37
CA VAL A 43 2.88 2.81 -12.51
C VAL A 43 1.49 2.54 -13.06
N THR A 44 1.37 1.48 -13.88
CA THR A 44 0.15 1.05 -14.55
C THR A 44 0.02 -0.46 -14.43
N ASP A 45 -1.14 -0.98 -14.82
CA ASP A 45 -1.36 -2.40 -15.05
C ASP A 45 -1.37 -2.69 -16.57
N SER A 46 -1.78 -3.88 -16.96
CA SER A 46 -2.09 -4.26 -18.35
C SER A 46 -3.26 -3.45 -18.95
N THR A 47 -4.00 -2.76 -18.12
CA THR A 47 -5.18 -1.95 -18.40
C THR A 47 -5.19 -0.72 -17.50
N MET A 48 -5.98 0.30 -17.84
CA MET A 48 -6.29 1.45 -16.97
C MET A 48 -7.78 1.48 -16.58
N ASP A 49 -8.49 0.35 -16.69
CA ASP A 49 -9.86 0.19 -16.20
C ASP A 49 -9.86 -0.02 -14.67
N PRO A 50 -10.32 0.95 -13.85
CA PRO A 50 -10.24 0.86 -12.40
C PRO A 50 -11.08 -0.28 -11.80
N ALA A 51 -12.06 -0.81 -12.55
CA ALA A 51 -12.87 -1.95 -12.11
C ALA A 51 -12.15 -3.29 -12.24
N LYS A 52 -10.98 -3.37 -12.89
CA LYS A 52 -10.22 -4.61 -13.07
C LYS A 52 -9.12 -4.75 -12.01
N GLU A 53 -9.02 -5.94 -11.40
CA GLU A 53 -7.94 -6.31 -10.46
C GLU A 53 -7.58 -5.20 -9.46
N TRP A 54 -6.33 -4.73 -9.48
CA TRP A 54 -5.79 -3.64 -8.66
C TRP A 54 -5.65 -2.32 -9.42
N THR A 55 -6.14 -2.24 -10.65
CA THR A 55 -5.92 -1.10 -11.57
C THR A 55 -6.44 0.21 -11.01
N GLY A 56 -7.53 0.19 -10.25
CA GLY A 56 -8.05 1.39 -9.57
C GLY A 56 -6.99 2.13 -8.74
N TRP A 57 -6.04 1.39 -8.16
CA TRP A 57 -4.93 1.98 -7.40
C TRP A 57 -4.07 2.90 -8.28
N TYR A 58 -3.70 2.44 -9.48
CA TYR A 58 -2.90 3.24 -10.42
C TYR A 58 -3.68 4.45 -10.94
N VAL A 59 -4.95 4.25 -11.31
CA VAL A 59 -5.84 5.31 -11.80
C VAL A 59 -6.01 6.42 -10.77
N LEU A 60 -6.13 6.06 -9.49
CA LEU A 60 -6.25 7.01 -8.39
C LEU A 60 -4.94 7.76 -8.13
N ARG A 61 -3.79 7.04 -8.09
CA ARG A 61 -2.45 7.63 -7.92
C ARG A 61 -2.10 8.63 -9.01
N CYS A 62 -2.47 8.32 -10.24
CA CYS A 62 -2.26 9.18 -11.40
C CYS A 62 -3.21 10.40 -11.44
N GLY A 63 -4.13 10.53 -10.48
CA GLY A 63 -5.08 11.64 -10.44
C GLY A 63 -6.10 11.62 -11.58
N ILE A 64 -6.37 10.44 -12.17
CA ILE A 64 -7.33 10.29 -13.28
C ILE A 64 -8.75 10.12 -12.75
N GLY A 65 -8.91 9.36 -11.67
CA GLY A 65 -10.22 9.04 -11.12
C GLY A 65 -10.33 9.39 -9.63
N GLU A 66 -11.56 9.51 -9.17
CA GLU A 66 -11.91 9.82 -7.78
C GLU A 66 -13.04 8.89 -7.30
N THR A 67 -13.10 8.71 -5.97
CA THR A 67 -14.12 7.91 -5.27
C THR A 67 -15.12 8.80 -4.55
N LEU A 68 -16.24 8.25 -4.08
CA LEU A 68 -17.25 9.04 -3.35
C LEU A 68 -16.70 9.62 -2.04
N PHE A 69 -15.84 8.86 -1.37
CA PHE A 69 -15.13 9.26 -0.16
C PHE A 69 -13.65 8.97 -0.33
N ARG A 70 -12.80 9.67 0.43
CA ARG A 70 -11.34 9.45 0.47
C ARG A 70 -10.86 9.29 1.89
N LEU A 71 -9.69 8.68 2.09
CA LEU A 71 -9.09 8.52 3.41
C LEU A 71 -8.23 9.74 3.78
N ASP A 72 -8.36 10.23 5.02
CA ASP A 72 -7.44 11.21 5.60
C ASP A 72 -6.16 10.52 6.16
N ASP A 73 -5.24 11.31 6.73
CA ASP A 73 -4.00 10.82 7.31
C ASP A 73 -4.21 9.93 8.55
N ALA A 74 -5.38 9.95 9.15
CA ALA A 74 -5.80 9.04 10.20
C ALA A 74 -6.57 7.82 9.67
N MET A 75 -6.55 7.62 8.34
CA MET A 75 -7.26 6.54 7.65
C MET A 75 -8.79 6.57 7.85
N ARG A 76 -9.38 7.75 8.07
CA ARG A 76 -10.83 7.92 8.23
C ARG A 76 -11.46 8.39 6.93
N PRO A 77 -12.61 7.83 6.53
CA PRO A 77 -13.37 8.32 5.38
C PRO A 77 -13.75 9.80 5.52
N GLN A 78 -13.46 10.57 4.48
CA GLN A 78 -13.83 11.97 4.33
C GLN A 78 -14.65 12.16 3.06
N PRO A 79 -15.60 13.08 3.01
CA PRO A 79 -16.31 13.44 1.78
C PRO A 79 -15.35 13.81 0.64
N TRP A 80 -15.64 13.30 -0.57
CA TRP A 80 -14.92 13.70 -1.79
C TRP A 80 -15.90 14.04 -2.92
N LEU A 81 -16.34 13.09 -3.75
CA LEU A 81 -17.42 13.31 -4.73
C LEU A 81 -18.81 13.35 -4.06
N ALA A 82 -18.96 12.72 -2.91
CA ALA A 82 -20.12 12.87 -2.05
C ALA A 82 -19.91 14.00 -1.03
N GLU A 83 -21.01 14.61 -0.57
CA GLU A 83 -21.02 15.54 0.56
C GLU A 83 -21.10 14.80 1.90
N ARG A 84 -21.96 13.76 1.96
CA ARG A 84 -22.20 12.98 3.17
C ARG A 84 -22.85 11.63 2.86
N ALA A 85 -22.77 10.71 3.83
CA ALA A 85 -23.55 9.46 3.86
C ALA A 85 -24.28 9.34 5.19
N GLU A 86 -25.48 8.77 5.14
CA GLU A 86 -26.33 8.53 6.30
C GLU A 86 -26.75 7.05 6.29
N ASN A 87 -26.49 6.35 7.38
CA ASN A 87 -27.02 5.01 7.58
C ASN A 87 -28.48 5.11 8.04
N ILE A 88 -29.41 4.70 7.21
CA ILE A 88 -30.87 4.79 7.48
C ILE A 88 -31.36 3.52 8.19
N SER A 89 -30.78 2.39 7.83
CA SER A 89 -31.04 1.09 8.45
C SER A 89 -29.80 0.21 8.31
N PRO A 90 -29.69 -0.96 8.92
CA PRO A 90 -28.53 -1.84 8.74
C PRO A 90 -28.18 -2.16 7.28
N THR A 91 -29.16 -2.07 6.38
CA THR A 91 -29.00 -2.35 4.95
C THR A 91 -29.12 -1.14 4.05
N ASP A 92 -29.64 0.00 4.53
CA ASP A 92 -29.93 1.16 3.71
C ASP A 92 -29.01 2.33 4.02
N TRP A 93 -28.34 2.82 3.01
CA TRP A 93 -27.48 3.97 3.06
C TRP A 93 -27.92 5.05 2.08
N ARG A 94 -28.02 6.29 2.54
CA ARG A 94 -28.32 7.48 1.73
C ARG A 94 -27.04 8.27 1.55
N ILE A 95 -26.64 8.50 0.30
CA ILE A 95 -25.46 9.26 -0.07
C ILE A 95 -25.90 10.51 -0.82
N THR A 96 -25.54 11.68 -0.31
CA THR A 96 -25.76 12.96 -0.99
C THR A 96 -24.52 13.29 -1.79
N LEU A 97 -24.66 13.48 -3.09
CA LEU A 97 -23.58 13.83 -4.01
C LEU A 97 -23.40 15.34 -4.09
N LYS A 98 -22.18 15.80 -4.38
CA LYS A 98 -21.92 17.20 -4.71
C LYS A 98 -22.56 17.55 -6.07
N ASP A 99 -23.11 18.75 -6.16
CA ASP A 99 -23.86 19.20 -7.34
C ASP A 99 -23.00 19.70 -8.50
N ASN A 100 -21.75 20.10 -8.21
CA ASN A 100 -20.84 20.72 -9.17
C ASN A 100 -19.85 19.75 -9.82
N VAL A 101 -19.96 18.46 -9.57
CA VAL A 101 -19.03 17.47 -10.14
C VAL A 101 -19.36 17.19 -11.61
N VAL A 102 -18.35 17.27 -12.45
CA VAL A 102 -18.41 16.87 -13.86
C VAL A 102 -17.29 15.88 -14.17
N PHE A 103 -17.53 15.02 -15.16
CA PHE A 103 -16.53 14.12 -15.71
C PHE A 103 -15.58 14.87 -16.66
N SER A 104 -14.48 14.23 -17.03
CA SER A 104 -13.47 14.80 -17.94
C SER A 104 -13.99 15.13 -19.34
N ASN A 105 -15.13 14.58 -19.74
CA ASN A 105 -15.84 14.92 -20.99
C ASN A 105 -16.81 16.10 -20.84
N GLY A 106 -16.88 16.73 -19.63
CA GLY A 106 -17.78 17.85 -19.34
C GLY A 106 -19.21 17.45 -18.93
N GLU A 107 -19.55 16.16 -19.00
CA GLU A 107 -20.85 15.65 -18.58
C GLU A 107 -21.01 15.69 -17.04
N LYS A 108 -22.18 16.11 -16.56
CA LYS A 108 -22.51 16.16 -15.12
C LYS A 108 -22.51 14.74 -14.51
N MET A 109 -21.90 14.61 -13.33
CA MET A 109 -22.05 13.42 -12.50
C MET A 109 -23.45 13.44 -11.84
N THR A 110 -24.25 12.41 -12.08
CA THR A 110 -25.59 12.23 -11.48
C THR A 110 -25.65 10.97 -10.64
N ALA A 111 -26.67 10.84 -9.79
CA ALA A 111 -26.84 9.66 -8.96
C ALA A 111 -27.02 8.38 -9.80
N GLU A 112 -27.66 8.48 -10.99
CA GLU A 112 -27.79 7.36 -11.93
C GLU A 112 -26.46 6.93 -12.52
N LYS A 113 -25.59 7.89 -12.90
CA LYS A 113 -24.25 7.58 -13.42
C LYS A 113 -23.37 6.95 -12.35
N VAL A 114 -23.45 7.42 -11.09
CA VAL A 114 -22.74 6.82 -9.95
C VAL A 114 -23.24 5.38 -9.72
N ALA A 115 -24.55 5.17 -9.71
CA ALA A 115 -25.15 3.81 -9.60
C ALA A 115 -24.65 2.88 -10.70
N ALA A 116 -24.63 3.34 -11.97
CA ALA A 116 -24.15 2.55 -13.11
C ALA A 116 -22.66 2.19 -12.98
N SER A 117 -21.82 3.12 -12.49
CA SER A 117 -20.40 2.87 -12.23
C SER A 117 -20.20 1.81 -11.14
N LEU A 118 -20.88 1.93 -10.00
CA LEU A 118 -20.80 0.97 -8.90
C LEU A 118 -21.34 -0.42 -9.29
N GLN A 119 -22.43 -0.48 -10.07
CA GLN A 119 -22.96 -1.75 -10.60
C GLN A 119 -21.95 -2.44 -11.51
N ARG A 120 -21.34 -1.69 -12.44
CA ARG A 120 -20.28 -2.22 -13.30
C ARG A 120 -19.11 -2.78 -12.49
N THR A 121 -18.65 -2.04 -11.48
CA THR A 121 -17.58 -2.49 -10.59
C THR A 121 -17.94 -3.78 -9.85
N ALA A 122 -19.18 -3.89 -9.36
CA ALA A 122 -19.67 -5.08 -8.67
C ALA A 122 -19.66 -6.35 -9.55
N GLU A 123 -19.87 -6.19 -10.86
CA GLU A 123 -19.85 -7.29 -11.82
C GLU A 123 -18.43 -7.75 -12.15
N ILE A 124 -17.49 -6.81 -12.25
CA ILE A 124 -16.14 -7.06 -12.76
C ILE A 124 -15.17 -7.39 -11.62
N ASN A 125 -15.19 -6.62 -10.52
CA ASN A 125 -14.20 -6.74 -9.45
C ASN A 125 -14.69 -7.69 -8.33
N PRO A 126 -13.96 -8.78 -8.03
CA PRO A 126 -14.31 -9.66 -6.90
C PRO A 126 -14.33 -8.95 -5.55
N ARG A 127 -13.52 -7.90 -5.36
CA ARG A 127 -13.47 -7.09 -4.14
C ARG A 127 -14.72 -6.24 -3.97
N GLY A 128 -15.37 -5.85 -5.06
CA GLY A 128 -16.66 -5.16 -5.08
C GLY A 128 -17.88 -6.09 -4.94
N ALA A 129 -17.68 -7.37 -4.60
CA ALA A 129 -18.76 -8.37 -4.55
C ALA A 129 -19.90 -8.04 -3.57
N TRP A 130 -19.64 -7.22 -2.53
CA TRP A 130 -20.64 -6.74 -1.59
C TRP A 130 -21.71 -5.84 -2.25
N LEU A 131 -21.39 -5.21 -3.38
CA LEU A 131 -22.34 -4.45 -4.20
C LEU A 131 -23.21 -5.32 -5.10
N ARG A 132 -22.89 -6.61 -5.26
CA ARG A 132 -23.65 -7.51 -6.13
C ARG A 132 -25.06 -7.73 -5.63
N GLY A 133 -26.02 -7.28 -6.44
CA GLY A 133 -27.44 -7.36 -6.14
C GLY A 133 -27.89 -6.38 -5.06
N ALA A 134 -27.08 -5.35 -4.74
CA ALA A 134 -27.57 -4.15 -4.08
C ALA A 134 -28.59 -3.46 -5.00
N ALA A 135 -29.61 -2.85 -4.39
CA ALA A 135 -30.56 -2.01 -5.10
C ALA A 135 -30.12 -0.56 -5.02
N TYR A 136 -30.24 0.16 -6.12
CA TYR A 136 -29.89 1.57 -6.21
C TYR A 136 -31.13 2.39 -6.57
N THR A 137 -31.36 3.47 -5.84
CA THR A 137 -32.41 4.45 -6.15
C THR A 137 -31.77 5.83 -6.24
N ALA A 138 -31.96 6.51 -7.37
CA ALA A 138 -31.44 7.83 -7.63
C ALA A 138 -32.58 8.86 -7.62
N GLU A 139 -32.47 9.90 -6.80
CA GLU A 139 -33.43 11.01 -6.69
C GLU A 139 -32.66 12.33 -6.60
N GLY A 140 -32.58 13.05 -7.71
CA GLY A 140 -31.79 14.28 -7.80
C GLY A 140 -30.30 14.02 -7.59
N ASN A 141 -29.69 14.61 -6.55
CA ASN A 141 -28.31 14.36 -6.15
C ASN A 141 -28.16 13.30 -5.03
N VAL A 142 -29.23 12.56 -4.74
CA VAL A 142 -29.23 11.53 -3.67
C VAL A 142 -29.23 10.15 -4.28
N LEU A 143 -28.26 9.35 -3.88
CA LEU A 143 -28.16 7.93 -4.18
C LEU A 143 -28.47 7.13 -2.91
N THR A 144 -29.51 6.29 -2.96
CA THR A 144 -29.78 5.30 -1.91
C THR A 144 -29.27 3.94 -2.37
N ILE A 145 -28.40 3.33 -1.53
CA ILE A 145 -27.87 1.97 -1.74
C ILE A 145 -28.49 1.07 -0.68
N ARG A 146 -29.19 0.02 -1.13
CA ARG A 146 -29.70 -1.03 -0.26
C ARG A 146 -28.94 -2.33 -0.51
N THR A 147 -28.16 -2.75 0.48
CA THR A 147 -27.44 -4.03 0.47
C THR A 147 -28.36 -5.19 0.84
N LYS A 148 -27.96 -6.42 0.48
CA LYS A 148 -28.75 -7.64 0.83
C LYS A 148 -28.68 -7.96 2.32
N GLU A 149 -27.51 -7.72 2.92
CA GLU A 149 -27.21 -8.00 4.31
C GLU A 149 -26.75 -6.72 5.01
N PRO A 150 -26.81 -6.62 6.34
CA PRO A 150 -26.23 -5.50 7.08
C PRO A 150 -24.78 -5.22 6.68
N TYR A 151 -24.47 -3.97 6.36
CA TYR A 151 -23.13 -3.60 5.86
C TYR A 151 -22.60 -2.36 6.55
N ALA A 152 -21.85 -2.55 7.64
CA ALA A 152 -21.41 -1.46 8.50
C ALA A 152 -20.26 -0.63 7.90
N THR A 153 -19.50 -1.19 6.96
CA THR A 153 -18.29 -0.57 6.37
C THR A 153 -18.52 0.06 5.00
N LEU A 154 -19.78 0.29 4.58
CA LEU A 154 -20.11 0.77 3.24
C LEU A 154 -19.34 2.04 2.85
N VAL A 155 -19.30 3.04 3.71
CA VAL A 155 -18.61 4.31 3.44
C VAL A 155 -17.10 4.10 3.32
N ASN A 156 -16.54 3.20 4.13
CA ASN A 156 -15.13 2.81 4.06
C ASN A 156 -14.82 2.13 2.72
N ASP A 157 -15.63 1.17 2.31
CA ASP A 157 -15.40 0.43 1.08
C ASP A 157 -15.61 1.29 -0.18
N LEU A 158 -16.37 2.39 -0.07
CA LEU A 158 -16.46 3.43 -1.10
C LEU A 158 -15.23 4.37 -1.16
N CYS A 159 -14.23 4.20 -0.28
CA CYS A 159 -12.90 4.80 -0.41
C CYS A 159 -11.91 3.93 -1.21
N ASP A 160 -12.23 2.65 -1.42
CA ASP A 160 -11.32 1.73 -2.12
C ASP A 160 -11.19 2.14 -3.59
N PRO A 161 -9.98 2.13 -4.16
CA PRO A 161 -9.74 2.53 -5.54
C PRO A 161 -10.57 1.80 -6.61
N TYR A 162 -11.06 0.57 -6.36
CA TYR A 162 -11.96 -0.08 -7.32
C TYR A 162 -13.33 0.63 -7.44
N ALA A 163 -13.70 1.44 -6.45
CA ALA A 163 -14.95 2.20 -6.43
C ALA A 163 -14.83 3.58 -7.10
N ILE A 164 -13.80 3.82 -7.91
CA ILE A 164 -13.68 5.03 -8.75
C ILE A 164 -14.93 5.19 -9.61
N ILE A 165 -15.44 6.43 -9.67
CA ILE A 165 -16.64 6.75 -10.41
C ILE A 165 -16.29 7.10 -11.86
N LEU A 166 -16.89 6.36 -12.80
CA LEU A 166 -16.73 6.53 -14.25
C LEU A 166 -18.04 6.96 -14.91
N ASP A 167 -17.94 7.71 -16.00
CA ASP A 167 -19.04 7.86 -16.96
C ASP A 167 -19.11 6.60 -17.84
N VAL A 168 -19.83 5.60 -17.39
CA VAL A 168 -19.94 4.30 -18.07
C VAL A 168 -20.55 4.43 -19.47
N ALA A 169 -21.54 5.30 -19.64
CA ALA A 169 -22.21 5.52 -20.93
C ALA A 169 -21.32 6.33 -21.91
N GLY A 170 -20.51 7.23 -21.39
CA GLY A 170 -19.59 8.05 -22.19
C GLY A 170 -18.28 7.34 -22.55
N THR A 171 -17.83 6.37 -21.75
CA THR A 171 -16.57 5.67 -21.94
C THR A 171 -16.68 4.60 -23.02
N LYS A 172 -15.92 4.76 -24.11
CA LYS A 172 -15.86 3.80 -25.23
C LYS A 172 -14.80 2.71 -25.00
N ASP A 173 -13.71 3.09 -24.39
CA ASP A 173 -12.57 2.22 -24.09
C ASP A 173 -12.15 2.42 -22.64
N PHE A 174 -12.54 1.49 -21.78
CA PHE A 174 -12.21 1.56 -20.34
C PHE A 174 -10.74 1.29 -20.09
N ASP A 175 -10.08 0.54 -20.95
CA ASP A 175 -8.69 0.14 -20.77
C ASP A 175 -7.71 1.27 -21.13
N GLN A 176 -8.05 2.08 -22.15
CA GLN A 176 -7.14 3.08 -22.71
C GLN A 176 -7.54 4.53 -22.38
N ALA A 177 -8.83 4.79 -22.19
CA ALA A 177 -9.37 6.13 -22.04
C ALA A 177 -10.58 6.17 -21.09
N PRO A 178 -10.42 5.82 -19.81
CA PRO A 178 -11.51 5.91 -18.84
C PRO A 178 -11.94 7.37 -18.65
N ILE A 179 -13.24 7.64 -18.75
CA ILE A 179 -13.81 8.96 -18.46
C ILE A 179 -14.18 9.01 -16.98
N ALA A 180 -13.41 9.77 -16.21
CA ALA A 180 -13.55 9.89 -14.77
C ALA A 180 -13.57 11.37 -14.34
N THR A 181 -13.45 11.65 -13.04
CA THR A 181 -13.66 13.00 -12.47
C THR A 181 -12.38 13.69 -12.03
N GLY A 182 -11.22 13.02 -12.12
CA GLY A 182 -9.95 13.49 -11.55
C GLY A 182 -9.35 14.74 -12.22
N PRO A 183 -8.32 15.34 -11.60
CA PRO A 183 -7.65 16.55 -12.12
C PRO A 183 -6.88 16.32 -13.43
N PHE A 184 -6.61 15.07 -13.77
CA PHE A 184 -5.92 14.71 -15.01
C PHE A 184 -6.71 13.69 -15.81
N THR A 185 -6.42 13.62 -17.12
CA THR A 185 -6.89 12.62 -18.06
C THR A 185 -5.72 11.80 -18.56
N LEU A 186 -5.93 10.52 -18.83
CA LEU A 186 -4.92 9.66 -19.42
C LEU A 186 -4.72 10.03 -20.88
N ALA A 187 -3.51 10.46 -21.26
CA ALA A 187 -3.12 10.73 -22.64
C ALA A 187 -2.55 9.48 -23.31
N SER A 188 -1.70 8.75 -22.61
CA SER A 188 -1.13 7.46 -23.05
C SER A 188 -0.54 6.72 -21.88
N TYR A 189 -0.34 5.40 -22.02
CA TYR A 189 0.41 4.62 -21.06
C TYR A 189 1.13 3.44 -21.74
N GLU A 190 2.16 2.97 -21.08
CA GLU A 190 2.85 1.73 -21.41
C GLU A 190 2.66 0.78 -20.22
N PRO A 191 2.07 -0.42 -20.43
CA PRO A 191 1.75 -1.35 -19.36
C PRO A 191 2.95 -1.61 -18.43
N TYR A 192 2.70 -1.50 -17.12
CA TYR A 192 3.67 -1.67 -16.03
C TYR A 192 4.83 -0.66 -16.00
N LEU A 193 4.97 0.23 -16.97
CA LEU A 193 6.15 1.08 -17.16
C LEU A 193 5.87 2.57 -16.97
N SER A 194 4.88 3.13 -17.67
CA SER A 194 4.68 4.58 -17.64
C SER A 194 3.24 5.00 -17.91
N ALA A 195 2.89 6.20 -17.45
CA ALA A 195 1.67 6.90 -17.81
C ALA A 195 1.96 8.38 -18.09
N VAL A 196 1.33 8.91 -19.12
CA VAL A 196 1.31 10.34 -19.44
C VAL A 196 -0.10 10.86 -19.18
N MET A 197 -0.22 11.81 -18.28
CA MET A 197 -1.48 12.45 -17.91
C MET A 197 -1.46 13.91 -18.32
N THR A 198 -2.56 14.40 -18.90
CA THR A 198 -2.76 15.81 -19.24
C THR A 198 -3.83 16.43 -18.37
N ARG A 199 -3.74 17.73 -18.14
CA ARG A 199 -4.72 18.48 -17.36
C ARG A 199 -6.15 18.20 -17.83
N ASN A 200 -7.04 17.97 -16.88
CA ASN A 200 -8.48 17.95 -17.11
C ASN A 200 -9.02 19.38 -17.08
N GLU A 201 -9.35 19.94 -18.25
CA GLU A 201 -9.88 21.32 -18.38
C GLU A 201 -11.27 21.47 -17.77
N HIS A 202 -11.97 20.38 -17.49
CA HIS A 202 -13.29 20.35 -16.86
C HIS A 202 -13.24 20.02 -15.35
N TYR A 203 -12.05 20.06 -14.72
CA TYR A 203 -11.92 19.64 -13.33
C TYR A 203 -12.82 20.46 -12.40
N TRP A 204 -13.65 19.77 -11.66
CA TRP A 204 -14.74 20.35 -10.85
C TRP A 204 -14.27 21.07 -9.56
N ASP A 205 -13.11 20.69 -9.00
CA ASP A 205 -12.59 21.21 -7.73
C ASP A 205 -11.49 22.26 -7.94
N GLY A 206 -11.66 23.17 -8.88
CA GLY A 206 -10.81 24.32 -9.11
C GLY A 206 -9.68 24.10 -10.12
N THR A 207 -8.66 24.95 -10.07
CA THR A 207 -7.60 24.99 -11.08
C THR A 207 -6.57 23.90 -10.85
N VAL A 208 -6.28 23.12 -11.87
CA VAL A 208 -5.16 22.18 -11.94
C VAL A 208 -3.90 22.95 -12.36
N ARG A 209 -2.81 22.85 -11.59
CA ARG A 209 -1.63 23.70 -11.77
C ARG A 209 -0.66 23.18 -12.83
N ALA A 210 -0.40 21.87 -12.86
CA ALA A 210 0.43 21.26 -13.89
C ALA A 210 -0.34 21.05 -15.20
N ASP A 211 0.33 21.19 -16.34
CA ASP A 211 -0.26 20.92 -17.65
C ASP A 211 -0.17 19.44 -18.02
N GLU A 212 0.92 18.80 -17.59
CA GLU A 212 1.21 17.41 -17.90
C GLU A 212 2.00 16.75 -16.76
N VAL A 213 1.72 15.49 -16.49
CA VAL A 213 2.49 14.65 -15.57
C VAL A 213 2.94 13.40 -16.32
N ILE A 214 4.23 13.13 -16.27
CA ILE A 214 4.83 11.90 -16.81
C ILE A 214 5.28 11.07 -15.63
N TYR A 215 4.64 9.91 -15.41
CA TYR A 215 5.01 9.00 -14.34
C TYR A 215 5.67 7.76 -14.93
N THR A 216 6.93 7.48 -14.52
CA THR A 216 7.75 6.39 -15.09
C THR A 216 8.29 5.48 -14.00
N LYS A 217 8.25 4.17 -14.24
CA LYS A 217 8.90 3.17 -13.40
C LYS A 217 10.41 3.17 -13.64
N ILE A 218 11.17 3.30 -12.57
CA ILE A 218 12.63 3.15 -12.54
C ILE A 218 12.94 2.08 -11.49
N PRO A 219 13.04 0.79 -11.87
CA PRO A 219 13.05 -0.33 -10.91
C PRO A 219 14.30 -0.38 -10.02
N ASP A 220 15.42 0.13 -10.50
CA ASP A 220 16.66 0.19 -9.73
C ASP A 220 16.65 1.42 -8.82
N PRO A 221 16.71 1.25 -7.47
CA PRO A 221 16.65 2.37 -6.54
C PRO A 221 17.79 3.38 -6.73
N ALA A 222 19.00 2.94 -7.04
CA ALA A 222 20.12 3.85 -7.27
C ALA A 222 19.94 4.66 -8.55
N ALA A 223 19.44 4.04 -9.62
CA ALA A 223 19.06 4.75 -10.86
C ALA A 223 17.95 5.77 -10.62
N LEU A 224 16.97 5.47 -9.76
CA LEU A 224 15.92 6.40 -9.38
C LEU A 224 16.48 7.65 -8.68
N ALA A 225 17.39 7.47 -7.71
CA ALA A 225 18.03 8.57 -7.01
C ALA A 225 18.89 9.42 -7.98
N MET A 226 19.67 8.78 -8.86
CA MET A 226 20.48 9.46 -9.87
C MET A 226 19.63 10.25 -10.87
N ALA A 227 18.46 9.73 -11.26
CA ALA A 227 17.54 10.45 -12.15
C ALA A 227 16.98 11.72 -11.49
N LEU A 228 16.70 11.70 -10.18
CA LEU A 228 16.33 12.89 -9.42
C LEU A 228 17.49 13.88 -9.31
N GLU A 229 18.69 13.42 -8.97
CA GLU A 229 19.87 14.26 -8.81
C GLU A 229 20.30 14.94 -10.12
N SER A 230 20.15 14.27 -11.26
CA SER A 230 20.47 14.81 -12.59
C SER A 230 19.37 15.74 -13.14
N GLY A 231 18.17 15.74 -12.55
CA GLY A 231 17.01 16.49 -13.05
C GLY A 231 16.30 15.82 -14.24
N GLU A 232 16.55 14.54 -14.49
CA GLU A 232 15.79 13.73 -15.43
C GLU A 232 14.34 13.56 -14.98
N ILE A 233 14.14 13.40 -13.66
CA ILE A 233 12.84 13.44 -13.00
C ILE A 233 12.80 14.58 -11.98
N ASP A 234 11.60 15.06 -11.69
CA ASP A 234 11.33 16.16 -10.77
C ASP A 234 10.97 15.66 -9.35
N ALA A 235 10.48 14.42 -9.26
CA ALA A 235 10.17 13.76 -8.00
C ALA A 235 10.43 12.25 -8.08
N ALA A 236 10.91 11.68 -6.97
CA ALA A 236 11.18 10.25 -6.82
C ALA A 236 10.34 9.68 -5.67
N LEU A 237 9.59 8.62 -5.95
CA LEU A 237 8.81 7.86 -4.99
C LEU A 237 9.54 6.58 -4.60
N ASP A 238 9.41 6.16 -3.33
CA ASP A 238 10.04 4.95 -2.81
C ASP A 238 11.58 4.95 -2.89
N LEU A 239 12.22 6.10 -2.57
CA LEU A 239 13.67 6.12 -2.39
C LEU A 239 14.09 5.10 -1.32
N ASN A 240 15.19 4.40 -1.56
CA ASN A 240 15.76 3.55 -0.52
C ASN A 240 16.30 4.41 0.64
N PRO A 241 16.48 3.84 1.83
CA PRO A 241 16.88 4.62 3.01
C PRO A 241 18.23 5.34 2.86
N GLU A 242 19.17 4.79 2.12
CA GLU A 242 20.52 5.38 1.96
C GLU A 242 20.51 6.58 1.01
N ASP A 243 19.83 6.44 -0.12
CA ASP A 243 19.65 7.53 -1.09
C ASP A 243 18.79 8.65 -0.51
N ALA A 244 17.76 8.31 0.28
CA ALA A 244 16.93 9.30 0.97
C ALA A 244 17.72 10.17 1.95
N GLU A 245 18.71 9.62 2.68
CA GLU A 245 19.61 10.41 3.51
C GLU A 245 20.48 11.37 2.68
N THR A 246 20.98 10.93 1.53
CA THR A 246 21.75 11.76 0.60
C THR A 246 20.88 12.91 0.06
N ILE A 247 19.67 12.63 -0.37
CA ILE A 247 18.70 13.62 -0.84
C ILE A 247 18.35 14.61 0.28
N ALA A 248 18.13 14.13 1.52
CA ALA A 248 17.82 14.98 2.68
C ALA A 248 18.95 15.94 3.05
N ALA A 249 20.20 15.52 2.83
CA ALA A 249 21.40 16.34 3.13
C ALA A 249 21.64 17.45 2.10
N SER A 250 20.99 17.39 0.93
CA SER A 250 21.16 18.36 -0.15
C SER A 250 20.14 19.51 -0.05
N ASP A 251 20.60 20.74 -0.27
CA ASP A 251 19.75 21.93 -0.32
C ASP A 251 18.93 22.05 -1.62
N LYS A 252 19.16 21.17 -2.60
CA LYS A 252 18.47 21.13 -3.88
C LYS A 252 17.15 20.37 -3.83
N PHE A 253 16.91 19.61 -2.78
CA PHE A 253 15.75 18.71 -2.68
C PHE A 253 14.97 18.93 -1.39
N THR A 254 13.76 18.40 -1.39
CA THR A 254 12.92 18.22 -0.21
C THR A 254 12.63 16.73 -0.06
N LEU A 255 12.77 16.19 1.16
CA LEU A 255 12.41 14.81 1.47
C LEU A 255 11.17 14.78 2.37
N ILE A 256 10.18 13.98 1.98
CA ILE A 256 9.00 13.66 2.80
C ILE A 256 9.10 12.19 3.21
N ARG A 257 8.81 11.90 4.49
CA ARG A 257 8.72 10.55 5.05
C ARG A 257 7.33 10.33 5.62
N THR A 258 6.62 9.33 5.13
CA THR A 258 5.26 9.04 5.55
C THR A 258 5.12 7.56 5.92
N PRO A 259 4.86 7.23 7.20
CA PRO A 259 4.49 5.87 7.59
C PRO A 259 3.19 5.47 6.90
N GLN A 260 3.22 4.33 6.20
CA GLN A 260 2.08 3.82 5.47
C GLN A 260 1.28 2.81 6.32
N ALA A 261 0.01 2.62 6.02
CA ALA A 261 -0.83 1.56 6.60
C ALA A 261 -0.42 0.15 6.11
N ARG A 262 0.82 0.02 5.66
CA ARG A 262 1.47 -1.21 5.21
C ARG A 262 2.46 -1.66 6.27
N VAL A 263 2.20 -2.82 6.87
CA VAL A 263 3.00 -3.37 7.97
C VAL A 263 3.76 -4.63 7.51
N TYR A 264 4.95 -4.84 8.04
CA TYR A 264 5.66 -6.12 8.01
C TYR A 264 5.10 -6.99 9.14
N GLN A 265 4.16 -7.86 8.79
CA GLN A 265 3.53 -8.83 9.69
C GLN A 265 4.40 -10.07 9.78
N LEU A 266 4.69 -10.53 10.99
CA LEU A 266 5.37 -11.79 11.27
C LEU A 266 4.33 -12.86 11.62
N TYR A 267 4.07 -13.75 10.69
CA TYR A 267 3.30 -14.97 10.95
C TYR A 267 4.14 -15.99 11.72
N MET A 268 3.53 -16.59 12.72
CA MET A 268 4.05 -17.75 13.44
C MET A 268 3.17 -18.95 13.13
N ASN A 269 3.73 -20.01 12.57
CA ASN A 269 2.95 -21.20 12.24
C ASN A 269 2.66 -22.02 13.51
N PHE A 270 1.41 -22.06 13.92
CA PHE A 270 0.96 -22.73 15.14
C PHE A 270 1.09 -24.25 15.09
N ASP A 271 1.11 -24.85 13.91
CA ASP A 271 1.32 -26.29 13.74
C ASP A 271 2.80 -26.69 13.95
N ARG A 272 3.73 -25.74 13.85
CA ARG A 272 5.19 -25.94 13.99
C ARG A 272 5.77 -25.30 15.24
N LEU A 273 5.41 -24.05 15.53
CA LEU A 273 5.85 -23.31 16.71
C LEU A 273 4.84 -23.48 17.86
N THR A 274 4.70 -24.71 18.34
CA THR A 274 3.68 -25.08 19.35
C THR A 274 3.97 -24.55 20.75
N ASP A 275 5.27 -24.31 21.09
CA ASP A 275 5.67 -23.83 22.42
C ASP A 275 5.46 -22.30 22.54
N PRO A 276 4.54 -21.83 23.43
CA PRO A 276 4.28 -20.40 23.60
C PRO A 276 5.47 -19.64 24.19
N ALA A 277 6.39 -20.31 24.89
CA ALA A 277 7.61 -19.68 25.40
C ALA A 277 8.53 -19.27 24.24
N VAL A 278 8.65 -20.11 23.21
CA VAL A 278 9.42 -19.81 22.00
C VAL A 278 8.79 -18.64 21.25
N ARG A 279 7.47 -18.65 21.02
CA ARG A 279 6.78 -17.54 20.35
C ARG A 279 6.96 -16.22 21.13
N THR A 280 6.84 -16.25 22.47
CA THR A 280 7.04 -15.06 23.28
C THR A 280 8.49 -14.58 23.25
N ALA A 281 9.47 -15.51 23.28
CA ALA A 281 10.88 -15.17 23.22
C ALA A 281 11.25 -14.51 21.87
N ILE A 282 10.65 -14.95 20.75
CA ILE A 282 10.81 -14.31 19.45
C ILE A 282 10.29 -12.87 19.51
N MET A 283 9.05 -12.65 19.98
CA MET A 283 8.44 -11.31 20.02
C MET A 283 9.20 -10.34 20.96
N CYS A 284 9.66 -10.82 22.11
CA CYS A 284 10.43 -10.00 23.06
C CYS A 284 11.92 -9.85 22.65
N GLY A 285 12.43 -10.76 21.82
CA GLY A 285 13.84 -10.80 21.43
C GLY A 285 14.20 -9.85 20.30
N VAL A 286 13.21 -9.21 19.64
CA VAL A 286 13.41 -8.33 18.48
C VAL A 286 13.20 -6.87 18.88
N ASP A 287 14.27 -6.07 18.77
CA ASP A 287 14.24 -4.62 18.92
C ASP A 287 13.86 -3.97 17.57
N LYS A 288 12.57 -3.67 17.45
CA LYS A 288 11.97 -3.12 16.23
C LYS A 288 12.41 -1.67 15.97
N ASP A 289 12.67 -0.91 17.06
CA ASP A 289 13.12 0.49 16.94
C ASP A 289 14.53 0.57 16.32
N ILE A 290 15.43 -0.32 16.73
CA ILE A 290 16.78 -0.41 16.13
C ILE A 290 16.68 -0.81 14.65
N ILE A 291 15.82 -1.75 14.30
CA ILE A 291 15.61 -2.13 12.89
C ILE A 291 15.21 -0.89 12.08
N GLY A 292 14.21 -0.14 12.53
CA GLY A 292 13.70 1.04 11.82
C GLY A 292 14.69 2.20 11.75
N THR A 293 15.34 2.52 12.87
CA THR A 293 16.17 3.74 12.99
C THR A 293 17.60 3.56 12.53
N GLN A 294 18.23 2.43 12.85
CA GLN A 294 19.65 2.21 12.56
C GLN A 294 19.87 1.45 11.25
N TYR A 295 19.16 0.35 11.05
CA TYR A 295 19.37 -0.50 9.86
C TYR A 295 18.60 0.02 8.63
N LEU A 296 17.37 0.49 8.82
CA LEU A 296 16.55 1.04 7.73
C LEU A 296 16.53 2.57 7.69
N LYS A 297 17.32 3.25 8.50
CA LYS A 297 17.54 4.73 8.47
C LYS A 297 16.23 5.53 8.31
N GLY A 298 15.17 5.09 9.00
CA GLY A 298 13.84 5.70 8.91
C GLY A 298 12.95 5.16 7.80
N GLY A 299 13.37 4.15 7.04
CA GLY A 299 12.53 3.45 6.04
C GLY A 299 11.46 2.54 6.66
N MET A 300 11.44 2.40 7.99
CA MET A 300 10.41 1.69 8.75
C MET A 300 10.16 2.39 10.08
N THR A 301 8.91 2.49 10.48
CA THR A 301 8.48 2.90 11.81
C THR A 301 8.06 1.67 12.60
N ALA A 302 8.65 1.46 13.80
CA ALA A 302 8.35 0.29 14.63
C ALA A 302 6.85 0.17 14.93
N ALA A 303 6.31 -1.05 14.86
CA ALA A 303 4.90 -1.30 15.10
C ALA A 303 4.65 -1.89 16.49
N SER A 304 3.63 -1.39 17.16
CA SER A 304 3.10 -1.95 18.41
C SER A 304 1.87 -2.84 18.21
N GLY A 305 1.37 -2.94 16.97
CA GLY A 305 0.19 -3.70 16.57
C GLY A 305 -0.03 -3.59 15.06
N ALA A 306 -1.19 -4.05 14.61
CA ALA A 306 -1.53 -4.13 13.20
C ALA A 306 -1.79 -2.76 12.53
N PHE A 307 -2.11 -1.73 13.30
CA PHE A 307 -2.63 -0.46 12.79
C PHE A 307 -1.74 0.72 13.20
N LEU A 308 -1.64 1.71 12.31
CA LEU A 308 -0.85 2.92 12.52
C LEU A 308 -1.23 3.63 13.84
N PRO A 309 -0.24 4.18 14.57
CA PRO A 309 -0.51 4.95 15.80
C PRO A 309 -1.41 6.17 15.61
N SER A 310 -1.50 6.71 14.37
CA SER A 310 -2.40 7.82 14.01
C SER A 310 -3.87 7.41 13.95
N THR A 311 -4.16 6.09 13.92
CA THR A 311 -5.53 5.56 13.89
C THR A 311 -6.09 5.35 15.29
N PRO A 312 -7.43 5.27 15.46
CA PRO A 312 -8.02 4.98 16.76
C PRO A 312 -7.81 3.53 17.24
N TYR A 313 -7.26 2.65 16.41
CA TYR A 313 -7.12 1.21 16.62
C TYR A 313 -5.75 0.83 17.19
N ARG A 314 -5.39 1.38 18.35
CA ARG A 314 -4.09 1.08 18.99
C ARG A 314 -4.16 -0.23 19.77
N ALA A 315 -3.10 -1.05 19.66
CA ALA A 315 -2.95 -2.22 20.51
C ALA A 315 -2.87 -1.80 21.99
N PRO A 316 -3.74 -2.35 22.89
CA PRO A 316 -3.84 -1.86 24.27
C PRO A 316 -2.58 -2.13 25.11
N ALA A 317 -1.99 -3.32 24.97
CA ALA A 317 -0.81 -3.74 25.73
C ALA A 317 0.17 -4.53 24.84
N PRO A 318 0.94 -3.85 23.97
CA PRO A 318 1.90 -4.52 23.09
C PRO A 318 3.04 -5.13 23.92
N LEU A 319 3.63 -6.21 23.38
CA LEU A 319 4.88 -6.75 23.93
C LEU A 319 6.02 -5.82 23.57
N SER A 320 6.86 -5.52 24.57
CA SER A 320 8.07 -4.73 24.39
C SER A 320 9.30 -5.63 24.21
N TYR A 321 10.32 -5.09 23.56
CA TYR A 321 11.64 -5.69 23.55
C TYR A 321 12.17 -5.87 24.97
N ASP A 322 12.57 -7.10 25.29
CA ASP A 322 13.17 -7.48 26.58
C ASP A 322 13.99 -8.77 26.40
N LEU A 323 15.26 -8.59 26.14
CA LEU A 323 16.20 -9.70 25.92
C LEU A 323 16.33 -10.61 27.14
N GLN A 324 16.28 -10.06 28.36
CA GLN A 324 16.38 -10.85 29.59
C GLN A 324 15.15 -11.71 29.81
N LYS A 325 13.97 -11.13 29.59
CA LYS A 325 12.71 -11.86 29.64
C LYS A 325 12.66 -12.97 28.61
N ALA A 326 13.10 -12.71 27.36
CA ALA A 326 13.15 -13.72 26.31
C ALA A 326 14.00 -14.93 26.72
N ARG A 327 15.22 -14.71 27.22
CA ARG A 327 16.10 -15.76 27.73
C ARG A 327 15.50 -16.50 28.94
N ALA A 328 14.94 -15.79 29.89
CA ALA A 328 14.33 -16.37 31.09
C ALA A 328 13.15 -17.28 30.73
N LEU A 329 12.33 -16.90 29.75
CA LEU A 329 11.21 -17.71 29.29
C LEU A 329 11.68 -19.03 28.63
N LEU A 330 12.73 -18.99 27.79
CA LEU A 330 13.30 -20.18 27.19
C LEU A 330 13.90 -21.10 28.26
N ALA A 331 14.67 -20.56 29.21
CA ALA A 331 15.25 -21.34 30.32
C ALA A 331 14.17 -22.01 31.18
N ALA A 332 13.09 -21.27 31.52
CA ALA A 332 11.96 -21.82 32.27
C ALA A 332 11.20 -22.92 31.52
N ALA A 333 11.20 -22.86 30.17
CA ALA A 333 10.61 -23.87 29.30
C ALA A 333 11.55 -25.07 29.04
N GLY A 334 12.77 -25.08 29.64
CA GLY A 334 13.73 -26.18 29.54
C GLY A 334 14.70 -26.09 28.36
N TYR A 335 14.84 -24.90 27.74
CA TYR A 335 15.84 -24.64 26.70
C TYR A 335 17.12 -24.09 27.37
N GLN A 336 18.27 -24.75 27.15
CA GLN A 336 19.55 -24.38 27.74
C GLN A 336 20.67 -24.61 26.70
N ASP A 337 21.62 -23.71 26.64
CA ASP A 337 22.85 -23.89 25.86
C ASP A 337 23.77 -24.86 26.62
N SER A 338 23.78 -26.13 26.20
CA SER A 338 24.47 -27.22 26.89
C SER A 338 25.87 -27.49 26.35
N ASP A 339 26.18 -27.08 25.13
CA ASP A 339 27.49 -27.29 24.48
C ASP A 339 28.31 -26.00 24.31
N GLY A 340 27.72 -24.83 24.62
CA GLY A 340 28.38 -23.53 24.63
C GLY A 340 28.51 -22.87 23.26
N ASP A 341 27.71 -23.30 22.26
CA ASP A 341 27.72 -22.73 20.92
C ASP A 341 26.88 -21.46 20.79
N GLY A 342 26.13 -21.11 21.85
CA GLY A 342 25.26 -19.93 21.95
C GLY A 342 23.86 -20.17 21.39
N ILE A 343 23.48 -21.40 21.08
CA ILE A 343 22.11 -21.82 20.75
C ILE A 343 21.59 -22.69 21.87
N VAL A 344 20.33 -22.47 22.25
CA VAL A 344 19.74 -23.28 23.32
C VAL A 344 19.13 -24.57 22.78
N GLU A 345 19.27 -25.66 23.55
CA GLU A 345 18.67 -26.95 23.21
C GLU A 345 17.58 -27.32 24.23
N LYS A 346 16.65 -28.13 23.76
CA LYS A 346 15.68 -28.85 24.59
C LYS A 346 15.73 -30.32 24.24
N ASN A 347 16.03 -31.18 25.24
CA ASN A 347 16.24 -32.63 25.06
C ASN A 347 17.32 -32.96 24.01
N GLY A 348 18.39 -32.15 23.96
CA GLY A 348 19.49 -32.32 23.01
C GLY A 348 19.19 -31.89 21.58
N VAL A 349 18.06 -31.23 21.32
CA VAL A 349 17.69 -30.71 20.01
C VAL A 349 17.85 -29.17 20.03
N PRO A 350 18.75 -28.62 19.17
CA PRO A 350 18.95 -27.17 19.11
C PRO A 350 17.71 -26.45 18.59
N LEU A 351 17.46 -25.24 19.13
CA LEU A 351 16.35 -24.40 18.72
C LEU A 351 16.71 -23.67 17.41
N VAL A 352 16.38 -24.31 16.30
CA VAL A 352 16.57 -23.79 14.94
C VAL A 352 15.21 -23.53 14.33
N ILE A 353 14.98 -22.33 13.80
CA ILE A 353 13.69 -21.88 13.26
C ILE A 353 13.91 -21.28 11.88
N GLY A 354 13.13 -21.74 10.89
CA GLY A 354 13.11 -21.19 9.55
C GLY A 354 12.32 -19.87 9.48
N LEU A 355 12.94 -18.82 8.93
CA LEU A 355 12.28 -17.53 8.64
C LEU A 355 12.15 -17.39 7.13
N SER A 356 10.95 -17.59 6.61
CA SER A 356 10.62 -17.43 5.19
C SER A 356 10.24 -15.98 4.88
N ILE A 357 10.88 -15.45 3.85
CA ILE A 357 10.62 -14.12 3.30
C ILE A 357 10.50 -14.18 1.79
N TYR A 358 9.90 -13.19 1.17
CA TYR A 358 9.90 -13.02 -0.28
C TYR A 358 10.50 -11.67 -0.65
N ARG A 359 11.03 -11.59 -1.89
CA ARG A 359 11.69 -10.38 -2.38
C ARG A 359 10.70 -9.22 -2.45
N ARG A 360 10.75 -8.34 -1.47
CA ARG A 360 9.91 -7.15 -1.39
C ARG A 360 10.51 -6.14 -0.40
N LEU A 361 10.70 -4.90 -0.88
CA LEU A 361 11.12 -3.76 -0.06
C LEU A 361 12.27 -4.15 0.91
N SER A 362 12.12 -3.82 2.20
CA SER A 362 13.14 -4.05 3.24
C SER A 362 13.10 -5.45 3.88
N SER A 363 12.37 -6.43 3.34
CA SER A 363 12.18 -7.74 3.99
C SER A 363 13.50 -8.48 4.27
N GLU A 364 14.48 -8.40 3.37
CA GLU A 364 15.79 -9.06 3.54
C GLU A 364 16.60 -8.43 4.67
N ALA A 365 16.61 -7.09 4.75
CA ALA A 365 17.29 -6.37 5.81
C ALA A 365 16.67 -6.63 7.20
N ILE A 366 15.33 -6.64 7.26
CA ILE A 366 14.57 -6.98 8.48
C ILE A 366 14.91 -8.40 8.93
N ALA A 367 14.87 -9.39 8.04
CA ALA A 367 15.16 -10.78 8.36
C ALA A 367 16.60 -10.98 8.84
N THR A 368 17.58 -10.32 8.22
CA THR A 368 18.99 -10.37 8.61
C THR A 368 19.20 -9.83 10.01
N GLU A 369 18.57 -8.70 10.34
CA GLU A 369 18.68 -8.13 11.68
C GLU A 369 17.95 -8.97 12.73
N MET A 370 16.75 -9.49 12.42
CA MET A 370 16.06 -10.43 13.29
C MET A 370 16.91 -11.68 13.58
N GLN A 371 17.59 -12.22 12.58
CA GLN A 371 18.52 -13.35 12.75
C GLN A 371 19.62 -13.02 13.75
N ALA A 372 20.24 -11.84 13.61
CA ALA A 372 21.32 -11.40 14.52
C ALA A 372 20.82 -11.16 15.95
N GLN A 373 19.64 -10.56 16.11
CA GLN A 373 19.06 -10.28 17.42
C GLN A 373 18.60 -11.57 18.13
N LEU A 374 17.93 -12.48 17.44
CA LEU A 374 17.43 -13.72 17.99
C LEU A 374 18.54 -14.70 18.35
N ARG A 375 19.70 -14.63 17.67
CA ARG A 375 20.89 -15.36 18.13
C ARG A 375 21.32 -14.96 19.54
N ARG A 376 21.16 -13.68 19.92
CA ARG A 376 21.45 -13.21 21.29
C ARG A 376 20.49 -13.80 22.32
N VAL A 377 19.31 -14.25 21.89
CA VAL A 377 18.33 -14.95 22.74
C VAL A 377 18.69 -16.44 22.90
N GLY A 378 19.50 -16.99 21.98
CA GLY A 378 19.83 -18.40 21.87
C GLY A 378 19.02 -19.13 20.81
N ILE A 379 18.37 -18.40 19.89
CA ILE A 379 17.59 -18.97 18.80
C ILE A 379 18.40 -18.83 17.50
N LYS A 380 18.62 -19.95 16.80
CA LYS A 380 19.20 -19.93 15.45
C LYS A 380 18.09 -19.71 14.43
N ILE A 381 18.17 -18.63 13.67
CA ILE A 381 17.26 -18.36 12.55
C ILE A 381 17.93 -18.75 11.24
N GLU A 382 17.23 -19.52 10.40
CA GLU A 382 17.63 -19.83 9.03
C GLU A 382 16.71 -19.08 8.07
N VAL A 383 17.27 -18.11 7.33
CA VAL A 383 16.49 -17.25 6.43
C VAL A 383 16.34 -17.94 5.08
N HIS A 384 15.09 -18.07 4.63
CA HIS A 384 14.71 -18.64 3.34
C HIS A 384 14.09 -17.56 2.46
N LEU A 385 14.81 -17.14 1.42
CA LEU A 385 14.33 -16.15 0.45
C LEU A 385 13.59 -16.82 -0.69
N HIS A 386 12.33 -16.46 -0.89
CA HIS A 386 11.48 -16.94 -1.97
C HIS A 386 11.26 -15.82 -3.01
N GLU A 387 11.06 -16.19 -4.27
CA GLU A 387 10.72 -15.22 -5.33
C GLU A 387 9.32 -14.63 -5.17
N LYS A 388 8.39 -15.42 -4.63
CA LYS A 388 6.97 -15.04 -4.44
C LYS A 388 6.48 -15.43 -3.06
N SER A 389 5.39 -14.81 -2.63
CA SER A 389 4.72 -15.07 -1.34
C SER A 389 3.88 -16.35 -1.31
N THR A 390 3.90 -17.19 -2.35
CA THR A 390 3.06 -18.40 -2.48
C THR A 390 3.33 -19.46 -1.42
N PHE A 391 4.52 -19.46 -0.78
CA PHE A 391 4.84 -20.37 0.33
C PHE A 391 3.89 -20.20 1.54
N PHE A 392 3.28 -19.02 1.72
CA PHE A 392 2.29 -18.85 2.78
C PHE A 392 1.09 -19.77 2.61
N SER A 393 0.59 -19.91 1.37
CA SER A 393 -0.57 -20.75 1.08
C SER A 393 -0.26 -22.25 1.22
N SER A 394 1.01 -22.68 1.12
CA SER A 394 1.40 -24.06 1.35
C SER A 394 1.54 -24.41 2.83
N GLY A 395 1.66 -23.41 3.73
CA GLY A 395 1.94 -23.60 5.15
C GLY A 395 3.34 -24.13 5.44
N ASP A 396 4.25 -24.16 4.47
CA ASP A 396 5.61 -24.68 4.63
C ASP A 396 6.58 -23.61 5.12
N PHE A 397 6.37 -23.14 6.34
CA PHE A 397 7.23 -22.18 7.03
C PHE A 397 7.04 -22.30 8.56
N ASP A 398 8.04 -21.91 9.33
CA ASP A 398 7.93 -21.74 10.79
C ASP A 398 7.55 -20.30 11.13
N LEU A 399 8.36 -19.35 10.63
CA LEU A 399 8.10 -17.91 10.65
C LEU A 399 8.00 -17.39 9.22
N GLY A 400 7.13 -16.40 8.99
CA GLY A 400 7.04 -15.76 7.69
C GLY A 400 6.79 -14.26 7.79
N ILE A 401 7.59 -13.43 7.10
CA ILE A 401 7.34 -11.99 7.00
C ILE A 401 6.49 -11.69 5.76
N TYR A 402 5.32 -11.11 5.98
CA TYR A 402 4.40 -10.67 4.93
C TYR A 402 4.16 -9.16 5.00
N SER A 403 4.32 -8.46 3.87
CA SER A 403 4.04 -7.04 3.78
C SER A 403 2.60 -6.82 3.35
N VAL A 404 1.75 -6.33 4.25
CA VAL A 404 0.30 -6.21 4.06
C VAL A 404 -0.22 -4.82 4.40
N VAL A 405 -1.19 -4.32 3.63
CA VAL A 405 -1.99 -3.14 4.00
C VAL A 405 -3.12 -3.61 4.91
N THR A 406 -3.12 -3.16 6.16
CA THR A 406 -4.08 -3.63 7.17
C THR A 406 -5.40 -2.88 7.19
N MET A 407 -5.43 -1.70 6.53
CA MET A 407 -6.62 -0.84 6.46
C MET A 407 -6.80 -0.24 5.06
N PRO A 408 -6.99 -1.06 4.00
CA PRO A 408 -7.08 -0.53 2.64
C PRO A 408 -8.27 0.42 2.43
N THR A 409 -9.33 0.26 3.22
CA THR A 409 -10.54 1.09 3.19
C THR A 409 -10.71 1.96 4.44
N GLY A 410 -9.67 2.04 5.28
CA GLY A 410 -9.74 2.75 6.56
C GLY A 410 -10.45 1.97 7.68
N ASP A 411 -11.05 0.82 7.39
CA ASP A 411 -11.64 -0.08 8.39
C ASP A 411 -10.81 -1.37 8.55
N PRO A 412 -10.54 -1.82 9.78
CA PRO A 412 -9.72 -2.98 10.07
C PRO A 412 -10.43 -4.33 9.86
N TYR A 413 -11.75 -4.36 9.70
CA TYR A 413 -12.55 -5.59 9.71
C TYR A 413 -12.09 -6.62 8.68
N ALA A 414 -11.88 -6.21 7.44
CA ALA A 414 -11.48 -7.12 6.37
C ALA A 414 -10.14 -7.81 6.68
N PHE A 415 -9.15 -7.03 7.12
CA PHE A 415 -7.85 -7.57 7.52
C PHE A 415 -7.98 -8.54 8.71
N LEU A 416 -8.70 -8.14 9.75
CA LEU A 416 -8.86 -8.98 10.95
C LEU A 416 -9.62 -10.27 10.65
N ARG A 417 -10.68 -10.20 9.84
CA ARG A 417 -11.42 -11.39 9.40
C ARG A 417 -10.51 -12.36 8.65
N ASP A 418 -9.71 -11.85 7.71
CA ASP A 418 -8.93 -12.68 6.81
C ASP A 418 -7.63 -13.20 7.46
N ALA A 419 -6.96 -12.41 8.30
CA ALA A 419 -5.67 -12.78 8.90
C ALA A 419 -5.79 -13.39 10.30
N VAL A 420 -6.82 -13.02 11.09
CA VAL A 420 -7.01 -13.45 12.49
C VAL A 420 -8.12 -14.47 12.63
N GLY A 421 -9.22 -14.36 11.87
CA GLY A 421 -10.32 -15.31 11.92
C GLY A 421 -9.87 -16.76 11.67
N SER A 422 -10.40 -17.71 12.44
CA SER A 422 -9.99 -19.13 12.36
C SER A 422 -10.18 -19.76 10.98
N THR A 423 -11.08 -19.21 10.15
CA THR A 423 -11.35 -19.62 8.77
C THR A 423 -10.90 -18.57 7.74
N GLY A 424 -10.11 -17.58 8.17
CA GLY A 424 -9.67 -16.48 7.32
C GLY A 424 -8.73 -16.94 6.21
N VAL A 425 -8.94 -16.40 5.01
CA VAL A 425 -8.18 -16.78 3.80
C VAL A 425 -6.70 -16.41 3.85
N ALA A 426 -6.32 -15.48 4.73
CA ALA A 426 -4.95 -15.07 5.00
C ALA A 426 -4.46 -15.47 6.39
N ASN A 427 -5.15 -16.38 7.09
CA ASN A 427 -4.70 -16.95 8.36
C ASN A 427 -3.61 -18.00 8.13
N TYR A 428 -2.50 -17.58 7.54
CA TYR A 428 -1.40 -18.47 7.17
C TYR A 428 -0.69 -19.12 8.35
N GLY A 429 -0.79 -18.54 9.54
CA GLY A 429 -0.22 -19.09 10.78
C GLY A 429 -1.09 -20.17 11.43
N HIS A 430 -2.25 -20.47 10.88
CA HIS A 430 -3.23 -21.45 11.40
C HIS A 430 -3.70 -21.15 12.85
N TYR A 431 -3.73 -19.85 13.20
CA TYR A 431 -4.24 -19.41 14.49
C TYR A 431 -5.73 -19.70 14.63
N ARG A 432 -6.15 -20.12 15.84
CA ARG A 432 -7.56 -20.40 16.14
C ARG A 432 -7.91 -19.85 17.50
N SER A 433 -8.96 -19.01 17.57
CA SER A 433 -9.46 -18.44 18.81
C SER A 433 -10.96 -18.19 18.72
N ALA A 434 -11.71 -18.95 19.52
CA ALA A 434 -13.18 -18.77 19.61
C ALA A 434 -13.55 -17.35 20.08
N ALA A 435 -12.73 -16.74 20.95
CA ALA A 435 -12.95 -15.37 21.43
C ALA A 435 -12.76 -14.33 20.33
N ALA A 436 -11.70 -14.49 19.49
CA ALA A 436 -11.47 -13.64 18.34
C ALA A 436 -12.58 -13.80 17.29
N ASP A 437 -13.00 -15.04 16.98
CA ASP A 437 -14.07 -15.32 16.03
C ASP A 437 -15.42 -14.72 16.48
N GLN A 438 -15.72 -14.79 17.77
CA GLN A 438 -16.92 -14.16 18.35
C GLN A 438 -16.88 -12.63 18.20
N ALA A 439 -15.74 -12.01 18.53
CA ALA A 439 -15.57 -10.57 18.38
C ALA A 439 -15.62 -10.12 16.90
N LEU A 440 -15.07 -10.90 16.00
CA LEU A 440 -15.17 -10.66 14.54
C LEU A 440 -16.62 -10.73 14.04
N THR A 441 -17.39 -11.71 14.53
CA THR A 441 -18.82 -11.84 14.20
C THR A 441 -19.61 -10.61 14.66
N GLN A 442 -19.31 -10.08 15.85
CA GLN A 442 -19.93 -8.86 16.35
C GLN A 442 -19.49 -7.64 15.54
N LEU A 443 -18.19 -7.53 15.26
CA LEU A 443 -17.61 -6.40 14.51
C LEU A 443 -18.24 -6.25 13.11
N ALA A 444 -18.57 -7.36 12.45
CA ALA A 444 -19.20 -7.38 11.13
C ALA A 444 -20.50 -6.58 11.06
N VAL A 445 -21.28 -6.59 12.15
CA VAL A 445 -22.63 -5.99 12.21
C VAL A 445 -22.73 -4.80 13.16
N THR A 446 -21.58 -4.31 13.67
CA THR A 446 -21.54 -3.17 14.58
C THR A 446 -21.35 -1.89 13.79
N PHE A 447 -22.31 -0.95 13.87
CA PHE A 447 -22.28 0.34 13.19
C PHE A 447 -21.69 1.46 14.07
N ASP A 448 -21.82 1.37 15.39
CA ASP A 448 -21.32 2.39 16.31
C ASP A 448 -19.78 2.44 16.32
N PRO A 449 -19.15 3.59 15.98
CA PRO A 449 -17.69 3.68 15.85
C PRO A 449 -16.93 3.39 17.15
N ALA A 450 -17.48 3.76 18.31
CA ALA A 450 -16.82 3.53 19.59
C ALA A 450 -16.84 2.03 19.97
N GLN A 451 -17.94 1.35 19.69
CA GLN A 451 -18.01 -0.09 19.88
C GLN A 451 -17.11 -0.85 18.89
N ARG A 452 -17.00 -0.39 17.65
CA ARG A 452 -16.05 -0.96 16.67
C ARG A 452 -14.61 -0.86 17.17
N ILE A 453 -14.20 0.30 17.69
CA ILE A 453 -12.85 0.48 18.26
C ILE A 453 -12.62 -0.49 19.42
N GLN A 454 -13.60 -0.67 20.31
CA GLN A 454 -13.49 -1.61 21.44
C GLN A 454 -13.31 -3.05 20.96
N LEU A 455 -14.11 -3.50 19.98
CA LEU A 455 -14.02 -4.85 19.41
C LEU A 455 -12.69 -5.09 18.71
N VAL A 456 -12.22 -4.12 17.91
CA VAL A 456 -10.92 -4.20 17.24
C VAL A 456 -9.78 -4.29 18.24
N ASN A 457 -9.81 -3.49 19.31
CA ASN A 457 -8.79 -3.52 20.35
C ASN A 457 -8.84 -4.83 21.15
N GLN A 458 -10.03 -5.38 21.39
CA GLN A 458 -10.19 -6.71 22.00
C GLN A 458 -9.58 -7.81 21.12
N ILE A 459 -9.82 -7.80 19.81
CA ILE A 459 -9.24 -8.77 18.89
C ILE A 459 -7.71 -8.65 18.87
N GLN A 460 -7.18 -7.42 18.76
CA GLN A 460 -5.72 -7.21 18.81
C GLN A 460 -5.10 -7.71 20.12
N GLN A 461 -5.75 -7.45 21.26
CA GLN A 461 -5.25 -7.92 22.55
C GLN A 461 -5.24 -9.44 22.61
N GLN A 462 -6.27 -10.11 22.10
CA GLN A 462 -6.32 -11.57 22.04
C GLN A 462 -5.17 -12.14 21.18
N VAL A 463 -4.89 -11.52 20.03
CA VAL A 463 -3.75 -11.91 19.16
C VAL A 463 -2.42 -11.77 19.89
N ILE A 464 -2.24 -10.68 20.66
CA ILE A 464 -1.03 -10.43 21.45
C ILE A 464 -0.92 -11.43 22.60
N ASP A 465 -2.00 -11.67 23.33
CA ASP A 465 -2.02 -12.58 24.49
C ASP A 465 -1.75 -14.04 24.09
N ASP A 466 -2.25 -14.46 22.94
CA ASP A 466 -2.02 -15.79 22.38
C ASP A 466 -0.68 -15.93 21.65
N ARG A 467 0.05 -14.83 21.44
CA ARG A 467 1.30 -14.80 20.65
C ARG A 467 1.08 -15.33 19.23
N ALA A 468 -0.05 -14.92 18.63
CA ALA A 468 -0.49 -15.48 17.36
C ALA A 468 0.31 -14.97 16.18
N MET A 469 0.63 -13.69 16.19
CA MET A 469 1.45 -13.01 15.19
C MET A 469 2.07 -11.76 15.81
N ASP A 470 3.10 -11.24 15.17
CA ASP A 470 3.73 -9.98 15.53
C ASP A 470 3.72 -9.00 14.35
N PHE A 471 3.91 -7.74 14.64
CA PHE A 471 4.01 -6.66 13.66
C PHE A 471 5.34 -5.95 13.87
N ILE A 472 6.23 -6.07 12.90
CA ILE A 472 7.62 -5.60 13.04
C ILE A 472 7.67 -4.08 12.89
N GLY A 473 7.05 -3.56 11.83
CA GLY A 473 7.04 -2.12 11.58
C GLY A 473 6.23 -1.74 10.36
N PHE A 474 5.85 -0.48 10.30
CA PHE A 474 5.17 0.13 9.16
C PHE A 474 6.20 0.59 8.14
N ASN A 475 6.00 0.25 6.87
CA ASN A 475 6.80 0.79 5.79
C ASN A 475 6.70 2.33 5.79
N THR A 476 7.81 3.02 5.66
CA THR A 476 7.84 4.48 5.54
C THR A 476 8.17 4.83 4.08
N MET A 477 7.20 5.40 3.36
CA MET A 477 7.43 5.92 2.03
C MET A 477 8.37 7.13 2.11
N GLN A 478 9.40 7.15 1.29
CA GLN A 478 10.37 8.22 1.20
C GLN A 478 10.29 8.88 -0.17
N VAL A 479 9.80 10.13 -0.19
CA VAL A 479 9.56 10.89 -1.41
C VAL A 479 10.54 12.05 -1.50
N GLY A 480 11.43 12.01 -2.49
CA GLY A 480 12.33 13.11 -2.82
C GLY A 480 11.74 13.99 -3.92
N MET A 481 11.80 15.30 -3.76
CA MET A 481 11.36 16.28 -4.77
C MET A 481 12.44 17.32 -5.00
N ALA A 482 12.65 17.72 -6.25
CA ALA A 482 13.46 18.88 -6.57
C ALA A 482 12.86 20.15 -5.94
N LYS A 483 13.70 21.10 -5.51
CA LYS A 483 13.19 22.41 -5.04
C LYS A 483 12.40 23.10 -6.15
N GLY A 484 11.30 23.72 -5.77
CA GLY A 484 10.31 24.29 -6.70
C GLY A 484 9.19 23.33 -7.10
N VAL A 485 9.33 22.03 -6.82
CA VAL A 485 8.23 21.06 -6.98
C VAL A 485 7.43 20.96 -5.69
N SER A 486 6.11 21.02 -5.80
CA SER A 486 5.19 20.97 -4.67
C SER A 486 3.90 20.24 -5.05
N GLY A 487 3.08 19.86 -4.05
CA GLY A 487 1.75 19.28 -4.28
C GLY A 487 1.73 17.80 -4.65
N LEU A 488 2.89 17.12 -4.74
CA LEU A 488 2.92 15.66 -4.76
C LEU A 488 2.64 15.15 -3.34
N LEU A 489 1.62 14.32 -3.18
CA LEU A 489 1.24 13.83 -1.86
C LEU A 489 1.91 12.49 -1.54
N SER A 490 2.16 12.31 -0.23
CA SER A 490 2.52 11.03 0.35
C SER A 490 1.60 10.80 1.55
N THR A 491 0.70 9.83 1.44
CA THR A 491 -0.34 9.57 2.45
C THR A 491 -0.20 8.16 3.02
N PRO A 492 -0.72 7.89 4.22
CA PRO A 492 -0.70 6.56 4.80
C PRO A 492 -1.40 5.48 3.96
N SER A 493 -2.42 5.84 3.20
CA SER A 493 -3.12 4.93 2.28
C SER A 493 -2.34 4.64 1.00
N ASP A 494 -1.38 5.51 0.62
CA ASP A 494 -0.63 5.39 -0.63
C ASP A 494 -1.49 5.52 -1.91
N TYR A 495 -2.68 6.15 -1.79
CA TYR A 495 -3.64 6.27 -2.90
C TYR A 495 -3.54 7.60 -3.65
N TYR A 496 -3.28 8.70 -2.95
CA TYR A 496 -3.41 10.05 -3.47
C TYR A 496 -2.02 10.66 -3.67
N GLN A 497 -1.45 10.53 -4.85
CA GLN A 497 -0.10 11.05 -5.16
C GLN A 497 -0.18 12.29 -6.06
N VAL A 498 -0.77 12.15 -7.23
CA VAL A 498 -0.92 13.23 -8.22
C VAL A 498 -2.25 13.94 -7.99
N THR A 499 -2.20 15.24 -7.68
CA THR A 499 -3.38 16.06 -7.37
C THR A 499 -3.39 17.35 -8.19
N LYS A 500 -4.50 18.11 -8.11
CA LYS A 500 -4.62 19.43 -8.75
C LYS A 500 -3.55 20.43 -8.31
N ASP A 501 -2.99 20.22 -7.10
CA ASP A 501 -2.04 21.14 -6.47
C ASP A 501 -0.58 20.81 -6.83
N LEU A 502 -0.35 19.75 -7.60
CA LEU A 502 0.97 19.41 -8.12
C LEU A 502 1.45 20.54 -9.03
N ASP A 503 2.60 21.14 -8.67
CA ASP A 503 3.12 22.35 -9.32
C ASP A 503 4.66 22.31 -9.40
N LYS A 504 5.20 23.06 -10.34
CA LYS A 504 6.64 23.33 -10.50
C LYS A 504 6.85 24.80 -10.82
N GLU A 505 7.66 25.49 -10.01
CA GLU A 505 8.05 26.89 -10.21
C GLU A 505 8.92 27.10 -11.46
#